data_738541d14801711b6fa69dd79a9fc526
#
_entry.id   738541d14801711b6fa69dd79a9fc526
#
_cell.length_a   1.000
_cell.length_b   1.000
_cell.length_c   1.000
_cell.angle_alpha   90.00
_cell.angle_beta   90.00
_cell.angle_gamma   90.00
#
_symmetry.space_group_name_H-M   'P 1'
#
loop_
_entity.id
_entity.type
_entity.pdbx_description
1 polymer ?
#
loop_
_entity_poly.entity_id
_entity_poly.type
_entity_poly.pdbx_seq_one_letter_code
_entity_poly.pdbx_strand_id
1 'polypeptide(L)'
;MIPIYICEDDPKQLEVLSTVIKNRIMIENLDSYVHISTSDPEELLNAAKIRTSSFGIYFLDIELEDSEMDGVAIGKLIRELDPLGKIIYVTSHTEMSMKILKSNIEPTDYIVKEDLYDLKENVEHILSKIFEDFQMSQIQKDIFKIEFNDEIKFLPIKDIQYFSTSLGAPHKLEVHLTHAQLQFYEKIKEIEKMHRNFIRCHKS
;
A
#
# COMPACT_ATOMS: atom_id res chain seq x y z
N MET A 1 7.57 0.09 -8.79
CA MET A 1 6.30 0.47 -9.49
C MET A 1 5.16 -0.42 -8.99
N ILE A 2 4.04 0.18 -8.63
CA ILE A 2 2.83 -0.49 -8.15
C ILE A 2 1.92 -0.80 -9.34
N PRO A 3 1.53 -2.07 -9.58
CA PRO A 3 0.63 -2.43 -10.67
C PRO A 3 -0.82 -2.04 -10.36
N ILE A 4 -1.51 -1.53 -11.37
CA ILE A 4 -2.95 -1.23 -11.33
C ILE A 4 -3.68 -2.20 -12.25
N TYR A 5 -4.75 -2.77 -11.75
CA TYR A 5 -5.62 -3.74 -12.41
C TYR A 5 -7.00 -3.14 -12.56
N ILE A 6 -7.61 -3.27 -13.73
CA ILE A 6 -8.93 -2.71 -14.04
C ILE A 6 -9.80 -3.82 -14.61
N CYS A 7 -11.00 -4.02 -14.04
CA CYS A 7 -12.02 -4.92 -14.55
C CYS A 7 -13.35 -4.18 -14.74
N GLU A 8 -13.83 -4.15 -15.96
CA GLU A 8 -15.02 -3.42 -16.40
C GLU A 8 -15.55 -4.06 -17.69
N ASP A 9 -16.81 -4.45 -17.74
CA ASP A 9 -17.38 -5.16 -18.90
C ASP A 9 -17.82 -4.22 -20.04
N ASP A 10 -18.24 -2.98 -19.76
CA ASP A 10 -18.51 -1.98 -20.81
C ASP A 10 -17.19 -1.48 -21.43
N PRO A 11 -16.92 -1.76 -22.72
CA PRO A 11 -15.66 -1.36 -23.35
C PRO A 11 -15.41 0.15 -23.36
N LYS A 12 -16.47 0.98 -23.40
CA LYS A 12 -16.32 2.44 -23.39
C LYS A 12 -15.94 2.92 -21.98
N GLN A 13 -16.58 2.38 -20.96
CA GLN A 13 -16.28 2.71 -19.56
C GLN A 13 -14.87 2.22 -19.19
N LEU A 14 -14.48 1.02 -19.65
CA LEU A 14 -13.14 0.47 -19.49
C LEU A 14 -12.07 1.40 -20.11
N GLU A 15 -12.29 1.86 -21.33
CA GLU A 15 -11.38 2.79 -22.02
C GLU A 15 -11.27 4.12 -21.29
N VAL A 16 -12.41 4.69 -20.87
CA VAL A 16 -12.46 5.95 -20.10
C VAL A 16 -11.71 5.82 -18.79
N LEU A 17 -12.02 4.81 -17.97
CA LEU A 17 -11.39 4.59 -16.68
C LEU A 17 -9.87 4.35 -16.82
N SER A 18 -9.49 3.50 -17.77
CA SER A 18 -8.07 3.23 -18.07
C SER A 18 -7.32 4.50 -18.49
N THR A 19 -7.95 5.34 -19.31
CA THR A 19 -7.35 6.60 -19.77
C THR A 19 -7.21 7.60 -18.62
N VAL A 20 -8.23 7.75 -17.79
CA VAL A 20 -8.19 8.63 -16.60
C VAL A 20 -7.04 8.22 -15.69
N ILE A 21 -6.91 6.93 -15.36
CA ILE A 21 -5.87 6.39 -14.50
C ILE A 21 -4.48 6.61 -15.12
N LYS A 22 -4.27 6.28 -16.40
CA LYS A 22 -3.00 6.47 -17.10
C LYS A 22 -2.56 7.93 -17.13
N ASN A 23 -3.52 8.84 -17.41
CA ASN A 23 -3.24 10.27 -17.40
C ASN A 23 -2.80 10.75 -16.01
N ARG A 24 -3.46 10.26 -14.96
CA ARG A 24 -3.11 10.63 -13.58
C ARG A 24 -1.72 10.14 -13.19
N ILE A 25 -1.39 8.89 -13.51
CA ILE A 25 -0.05 8.33 -13.31
C ILE A 25 1.01 9.23 -13.96
N MET A 26 0.76 9.66 -15.20
CA MET A 26 1.69 10.49 -15.95
C MET A 26 1.82 11.91 -15.40
N ILE A 27 0.69 12.57 -15.08
CA ILE A 27 0.66 13.96 -14.58
C ILE A 27 1.37 14.08 -13.23
N GLU A 28 1.13 13.15 -12.31
CA GLU A 28 1.71 13.16 -10.96
C GLU A 28 3.02 12.39 -10.85
N ASN A 29 3.49 11.81 -11.97
CA ASN A 29 4.70 10.98 -11.98
C ASN A 29 4.66 9.88 -10.88
N LEU A 30 3.53 9.19 -10.75
CA LEU A 30 3.36 8.14 -9.75
C LEU A 30 4.22 6.92 -10.10
N ASP A 31 4.83 6.29 -9.10
CA ASP A 31 5.59 5.04 -9.27
C ASP A 31 4.65 3.84 -9.47
N SER A 32 3.85 3.91 -10.54
CA SER A 32 2.78 2.97 -10.86
C SER A 32 2.63 2.77 -12.37
N TYR A 33 1.87 1.74 -12.76
CA TYR A 33 1.50 1.48 -14.16
C TYR A 33 0.22 0.66 -14.23
N VAL A 34 -0.55 0.83 -15.31
CA VAL A 34 -1.68 -0.07 -15.59
C VAL A 34 -1.12 -1.38 -16.12
N HIS A 35 -1.23 -2.44 -15.29
CA HIS A 35 -0.75 -3.77 -15.62
C HIS A 35 -1.70 -4.48 -16.58
N ILE A 36 -3.01 -4.40 -16.29
CA ILE A 36 -4.06 -4.95 -17.13
C ILE A 36 -5.33 -4.10 -17.03
N SER A 37 -6.05 -4.04 -18.14
CA SER A 37 -7.36 -3.41 -18.26
C SER A 37 -8.20 -4.36 -19.13
N THR A 38 -9.15 -5.07 -18.52
CA THR A 38 -9.86 -6.18 -19.14
C THR A 38 -11.32 -6.24 -18.73
N SER A 39 -12.14 -6.86 -19.57
CA SER A 39 -13.53 -7.23 -19.23
C SER A 39 -13.64 -8.65 -18.67
N ASP A 40 -12.54 -9.41 -18.67
CA ASP A 40 -12.50 -10.80 -18.20
C ASP A 40 -11.94 -10.88 -16.76
N PRO A 41 -12.78 -11.23 -15.76
CA PRO A 41 -12.35 -11.44 -14.39
C PRO A 41 -11.25 -12.49 -14.21
N GLU A 42 -11.28 -13.57 -15.00
CA GLU A 42 -10.28 -14.62 -14.88
C GLU A 42 -8.90 -14.15 -15.35
N GLU A 43 -8.87 -13.36 -16.41
CA GLU A 43 -7.64 -12.74 -16.90
C GLU A 43 -7.03 -11.81 -15.82
N LEU A 44 -7.86 -10.96 -15.18
CA LEU A 44 -7.41 -10.12 -14.09
C LEU A 44 -6.85 -10.94 -12.90
N LEU A 45 -7.58 -11.97 -12.47
CA LEU A 45 -7.15 -12.82 -11.35
C LEU A 45 -5.85 -13.56 -11.67
N ASN A 46 -5.67 -14.04 -12.90
CA ASN A 46 -4.43 -14.69 -13.33
C ASN A 46 -3.25 -13.70 -13.34
N ALA A 47 -3.47 -12.47 -13.79
CA ALA A 47 -2.46 -11.42 -13.73
C ALA A 47 -2.10 -11.05 -12.28
N ALA A 48 -3.08 -11.01 -11.37
CA ALA A 48 -2.86 -10.74 -9.95
C ALA A 48 -2.03 -11.83 -9.25
N LYS A 49 -2.19 -13.12 -9.64
CA LYS A 49 -1.43 -14.26 -9.07
C LYS A 49 0.08 -14.17 -9.32
N ILE A 50 0.49 -13.61 -10.45
CA ILE A 50 1.91 -13.51 -10.84
C ILE A 50 2.56 -12.19 -10.42
N ARG A 51 1.88 -11.39 -9.61
CA ARG A 51 2.38 -10.10 -9.12
C ARG A 51 3.68 -10.26 -8.34
N THR A 52 4.63 -9.36 -8.60
CA THR A 52 5.93 -9.30 -7.90
C THR A 52 6.03 -8.15 -6.91
N SER A 53 5.11 -7.19 -6.94
CA SER A 53 5.02 -6.06 -6.01
C SER A 53 4.44 -6.45 -4.65
N SER A 54 4.65 -5.62 -3.63
CA SER A 54 4.11 -5.86 -2.28
C SER A 54 2.57 -5.84 -2.22
N PHE A 55 1.93 -5.05 -3.08
CA PHE A 55 0.48 -4.98 -3.27
C PHE A 55 0.13 -4.45 -4.66
N GLY A 56 -1.12 -4.63 -5.08
CA GLY A 56 -1.72 -4.04 -6.28
C GLY A 56 -2.83 -3.06 -5.94
N ILE A 57 -3.22 -2.24 -6.92
CA ILE A 57 -4.40 -1.37 -6.87
C ILE A 57 -5.41 -1.93 -7.88
N TYR A 58 -6.64 -2.18 -7.43
CA TYR A 58 -7.67 -2.87 -8.21
C TYR A 58 -8.89 -1.97 -8.33
N PHE A 59 -9.21 -1.56 -9.55
CA PHE A 59 -10.46 -0.88 -9.89
C PHE A 59 -11.40 -1.91 -10.49
N LEU A 60 -12.55 -2.15 -9.84
CA LEU A 60 -13.47 -3.22 -10.18
C LEU A 60 -14.88 -2.66 -10.37
N ASP A 61 -15.52 -2.95 -11.50
CA ASP A 61 -16.96 -2.83 -11.53
C ASP A 61 -17.60 -3.94 -10.68
N ILE A 62 -18.75 -3.64 -10.12
CA ILE A 62 -19.52 -4.58 -9.29
C ILE A 62 -20.38 -5.49 -10.17
N GLU A 63 -21.03 -4.93 -11.18
CA GLU A 63 -21.86 -5.67 -12.12
C GLU A 63 -21.08 -5.94 -13.41
N LEU A 64 -20.88 -7.22 -13.71
CA LEU A 64 -20.21 -7.71 -14.90
C LEU A 64 -21.19 -8.63 -15.63
N GLU A 65 -21.94 -8.06 -16.58
CA GLU A 65 -23.11 -8.71 -17.21
C GLU A 65 -22.78 -10.04 -17.89
N ASP A 66 -21.60 -10.16 -18.51
CA ASP A 66 -21.17 -11.34 -19.24
C ASP A 66 -20.33 -12.34 -18.40
N SER A 67 -20.29 -12.18 -17.06
CA SER A 67 -19.48 -12.99 -16.18
C SER A 67 -20.29 -13.78 -15.15
N GLU A 68 -19.88 -15.01 -14.86
CA GLU A 68 -20.41 -15.78 -13.74
C GLU A 68 -20.01 -15.19 -12.36
N MET A 69 -19.00 -14.31 -12.33
CA MET A 69 -18.50 -13.65 -11.12
C MET A 69 -18.86 -12.15 -11.13
N ASP A 70 -19.51 -11.69 -10.05
CA ASP A 70 -19.67 -10.25 -9.81
C ASP A 70 -18.38 -9.64 -9.20
N GLY A 71 -18.24 -8.31 -9.24
CA GLY A 71 -17.08 -7.63 -8.69
C GLY A 71 -16.85 -7.89 -7.19
N VAL A 72 -17.90 -8.24 -6.45
CA VAL A 72 -17.78 -8.60 -5.02
C VAL A 72 -17.08 -9.97 -4.88
N ALA A 73 -17.41 -10.94 -5.73
CA ALA A 73 -16.74 -12.23 -5.76
C ALA A 73 -15.26 -12.09 -6.15
N ILE A 74 -14.98 -11.27 -7.16
CA ILE A 74 -13.60 -10.94 -7.57
C ILE A 74 -12.84 -10.29 -6.40
N GLY A 75 -13.43 -9.31 -5.73
CA GLY A 75 -12.80 -8.63 -4.59
C GLY A 75 -12.45 -9.58 -3.44
N LYS A 76 -13.25 -10.61 -3.16
CA LYS A 76 -12.93 -11.66 -2.19
C LYS A 76 -11.70 -12.47 -2.59
N LEU A 77 -11.65 -12.91 -3.86
CA LEU A 77 -10.50 -13.65 -4.39
C LEU A 77 -9.23 -12.80 -4.40
N ILE A 78 -9.35 -11.53 -4.76
CA ILE A 78 -8.22 -10.59 -4.68
C ILE A 78 -7.74 -10.45 -3.24
N ARG A 79 -8.63 -10.33 -2.26
CA ARG A 79 -8.24 -10.20 -0.85
C ARG A 79 -7.47 -11.42 -0.34
N GLU A 80 -7.80 -12.61 -0.84
CA GLU A 80 -7.04 -13.85 -0.56
C GLU A 80 -5.66 -13.85 -1.24
N LEU A 81 -5.58 -13.40 -2.50
CA LEU A 81 -4.34 -13.34 -3.28
C LEU A 81 -3.42 -12.18 -2.87
N ASP A 82 -4.01 -11.06 -2.46
CA ASP A 82 -3.35 -9.81 -2.09
C ASP A 82 -3.98 -9.21 -0.84
N PRO A 83 -3.58 -9.67 0.35
CA PRO A 83 -4.14 -9.16 1.60
C PRO A 83 -3.93 -7.65 1.82
N LEU A 84 -2.91 -7.03 1.19
CA LEU A 84 -2.61 -5.61 1.26
C LEU A 84 -3.15 -4.82 0.06
N GLY A 85 -3.75 -5.49 -0.91
CA GLY A 85 -4.29 -4.90 -2.14
C GLY A 85 -5.29 -3.78 -1.85
N LYS A 86 -5.22 -2.72 -2.64
CA LYS A 86 -6.14 -1.58 -2.56
C LYS A 86 -7.28 -1.82 -3.54
N ILE A 87 -8.45 -2.16 -3.03
CA ILE A 87 -9.64 -2.49 -3.83
C ILE A 87 -10.54 -1.26 -3.87
N ILE A 88 -10.83 -0.77 -5.06
CA ILE A 88 -11.73 0.34 -5.34
C ILE A 88 -12.86 -0.17 -6.23
N TYR A 89 -14.08 -0.04 -5.77
CA TYR A 89 -15.23 -0.33 -6.60
C TYR A 89 -15.65 0.89 -7.40
N VAL A 90 -15.90 0.69 -8.69
CA VAL A 90 -16.33 1.75 -9.62
C VAL A 90 -17.60 1.27 -10.29
N THR A 91 -18.77 1.80 -9.92
CA THR A 91 -20.07 1.28 -10.38
C THR A 91 -21.12 2.35 -10.52
N SER A 92 -22.12 2.10 -11.36
CA SER A 92 -23.34 2.93 -11.46
C SER A 92 -24.39 2.60 -10.38
N HIS A 93 -24.19 1.51 -9.58
CA HIS A 93 -25.17 0.93 -8.67
C HIS A 93 -24.87 1.25 -7.20
N THR A 94 -25.45 2.35 -6.72
CA THR A 94 -25.25 2.83 -5.32
C THR A 94 -25.81 1.87 -4.26
N GLU A 95 -26.86 1.12 -4.58
CA GLU A 95 -27.53 0.16 -3.71
C GLU A 95 -26.62 -1.03 -3.35
N MET A 96 -25.60 -1.32 -4.14
CA MET A 96 -24.66 -2.42 -3.90
C MET A 96 -23.64 -2.13 -2.79
N SER A 97 -23.53 -0.88 -2.36
CA SER A 97 -22.59 -0.47 -1.29
C SER A 97 -22.80 -1.26 0.01
N MET A 98 -24.06 -1.55 0.38
CA MET A 98 -24.39 -2.35 1.56
C MET A 98 -23.96 -3.83 1.43
N LYS A 99 -23.95 -4.39 0.22
CA LYS A 99 -23.48 -5.76 -0.04
C LYS A 99 -21.96 -5.84 0.15
N ILE A 100 -21.26 -4.83 -0.32
CA ILE A 100 -19.81 -4.71 -0.17
C ILE A 100 -19.41 -4.57 1.29
N LEU A 101 -20.06 -3.70 2.06
CA LEU A 101 -19.78 -3.49 3.49
C LEU A 101 -19.94 -4.77 4.32
N LYS A 102 -20.87 -5.66 3.92
CA LYS A 102 -21.12 -6.95 4.58
C LYS A 102 -20.18 -8.08 4.13
N SER A 103 -19.33 -7.84 3.12
CA SER A 103 -18.57 -8.90 2.45
C SER A 103 -17.20 -9.22 3.09
N ASN A 104 -16.77 -8.50 4.13
CA ASN A 104 -15.43 -8.60 4.75
C ASN A 104 -14.25 -8.38 3.78
N ILE A 105 -14.49 -7.68 2.64
CA ILE A 105 -13.44 -7.36 1.66
C ILE A 105 -12.60 -6.18 2.13
N GLU A 106 -13.18 -5.29 2.94
CA GLU A 106 -12.55 -4.03 3.37
C GLU A 106 -12.04 -3.22 2.17
N PRO A 107 -12.95 -2.74 1.29
CA PRO A 107 -12.54 -1.95 0.15
C PRO A 107 -11.85 -0.65 0.61
N THR A 108 -10.92 -0.18 -0.19
CA THR A 108 -10.23 1.10 0.07
C THR A 108 -11.14 2.27 -0.19
N ASP A 109 -11.97 2.17 -1.25
CA ASP A 109 -12.93 3.20 -1.62
C ASP A 109 -14.02 2.68 -2.56
N TYR A 110 -14.99 3.55 -2.86
CA TYR A 110 -16.14 3.29 -3.71
C TYR A 110 -16.46 4.52 -4.55
N ILE A 111 -16.42 4.39 -5.88
CA ILE A 111 -16.70 5.44 -6.84
C ILE A 111 -18.05 5.15 -7.51
N VAL A 112 -18.97 6.11 -7.44
CA VAL A 112 -20.19 6.09 -8.24
C VAL A 112 -19.91 6.72 -9.60
N LYS A 113 -20.28 6.02 -10.68
CA LYS A 113 -20.11 6.49 -12.07
C LYS A 113 -21.25 7.46 -12.41
N GLU A 114 -21.21 8.69 -11.93
CA GLU A 114 -22.22 9.71 -12.26
C GLU A 114 -21.88 10.38 -13.59
N ASP A 115 -20.73 11.07 -13.65
CA ASP A 115 -20.22 11.65 -14.87
C ASP A 115 -18.68 11.56 -14.97
N LEU A 116 -18.14 12.02 -16.12
CA LEU A 116 -16.69 11.95 -16.38
C LEU A 116 -15.88 12.90 -15.48
N TYR A 117 -16.45 14.01 -15.06
CA TYR A 117 -15.77 14.96 -14.20
C TYR A 117 -15.61 14.37 -12.81
N ASP A 118 -16.69 13.86 -12.23
CA ASP A 118 -16.68 13.21 -10.92
C ASP A 118 -15.77 11.96 -10.89
N LEU A 119 -15.80 11.17 -11.98
CA LEU A 119 -14.90 10.02 -12.10
C LEU A 119 -13.42 10.45 -12.03
N LYS A 120 -13.05 11.53 -12.75
CA LYS A 120 -11.66 12.04 -12.72
C LYS A 120 -11.26 12.52 -11.35
N GLU A 121 -12.09 13.34 -10.68
CA GLU A 121 -11.79 13.86 -9.34
C GLU A 121 -11.67 12.72 -8.32
N ASN A 122 -12.57 11.75 -8.35
CA ASN A 122 -12.53 10.61 -7.43
C ASN A 122 -11.29 9.73 -7.65
N VAL A 123 -10.96 9.40 -8.89
CA VAL A 123 -9.73 8.63 -9.21
C VAL A 123 -8.49 9.39 -8.75
N GLU A 124 -8.44 10.71 -9.01
CA GLU A 124 -7.36 11.59 -8.56
C GLU A 124 -7.19 11.54 -7.05
N HIS A 125 -8.26 11.80 -6.31
CA HIS A 125 -8.27 11.82 -4.86
C HIS A 125 -7.81 10.47 -4.26
N ILE A 126 -8.35 9.38 -4.77
CA ILE A 126 -8.05 8.03 -4.27
C ILE A 126 -6.60 7.64 -4.56
N LEU A 127 -6.10 7.86 -5.77
CA LEU A 127 -4.70 7.56 -6.09
C LEU A 127 -3.74 8.41 -5.25
N SER A 128 -3.97 9.72 -5.15
CA SER A 128 -3.14 10.61 -4.31
C SER A 128 -3.09 10.10 -2.87
N LYS A 129 -4.23 9.77 -2.26
CA LYS A 129 -4.30 9.24 -0.90
C LYS A 129 -3.55 7.91 -0.75
N ILE A 130 -3.72 6.97 -1.68
CA ILE A 130 -3.01 5.68 -1.63
C ILE A 130 -1.49 5.89 -1.68
N PHE A 131 -1.01 6.77 -2.54
CA PHE A 131 0.43 7.04 -2.69
C PHE A 131 0.99 7.84 -1.51
N GLU A 132 0.25 8.78 -0.95
CA GLU A 132 0.62 9.49 0.29
C GLU A 132 0.76 8.51 1.46
N ASP A 133 -0.25 7.65 1.69
CA ASP A 133 -0.22 6.62 2.73
C ASP A 133 0.95 5.65 2.54
N PHE A 134 1.23 5.26 1.29
CA PHE A 134 2.37 4.41 0.97
C PHE A 134 3.70 5.11 1.29
N GLN A 135 3.88 6.37 0.89
CA GLN A 135 5.07 7.16 1.21
C GLN A 135 5.26 7.32 2.72
N MET A 136 4.19 7.66 3.45
CA MET A 136 4.23 7.78 4.91
C MET A 136 4.61 6.45 5.57
N SER A 137 4.10 5.32 5.07
CA SER A 137 4.45 3.99 5.58
C SER A 137 5.93 3.64 5.33
N GLN A 138 6.52 4.08 4.22
CA GLN A 138 7.96 3.91 3.95
C GLN A 138 8.80 4.78 4.89
N ILE A 139 8.40 6.04 5.09
CA ILE A 139 9.08 6.93 6.03
C ILE A 139 9.07 6.34 7.45
N GLN A 140 7.93 5.78 7.90
CA GLN A 140 7.85 5.13 9.21
C GLN A 140 8.75 3.91 9.34
N LYS A 141 8.94 3.12 8.28
CA LYS A 141 9.88 1.98 8.27
C LYS A 141 11.35 2.42 8.35
N ASP A 142 11.65 3.62 7.89
CA ASP A 142 13.00 4.18 7.89
C ASP A 142 13.30 5.03 9.13
N ILE A 143 12.41 5.00 10.13
CA ILE A 143 12.60 5.70 11.42
C ILE A 143 12.77 4.67 12.54
N PHE A 144 13.83 4.83 13.31
CA PHE A 144 14.09 4.10 14.55
C PHE A 144 13.64 4.94 15.75
N LYS A 145 12.76 4.37 16.58
CA LYS A 145 12.22 5.02 17.78
C LYS A 145 13.01 4.59 19.01
N ILE A 146 13.48 5.55 19.81
CA ILE A 146 14.12 5.30 21.10
C ILE A 146 13.48 6.14 22.21
N GLU A 147 13.53 5.65 23.44
CA GLU A 147 13.26 6.44 24.64
C GLU A 147 14.57 6.97 25.22
N PHE A 148 14.67 8.28 25.33
CA PHE A 148 15.84 8.99 25.81
C PHE A 148 15.43 10.07 26.80
N ASN A 149 15.82 9.96 28.08
CA ASN A 149 15.52 10.93 29.14
C ASN A 149 14.02 11.29 29.24
N ASP A 150 13.13 10.30 29.27
CA ASP A 150 11.66 10.43 29.30
C ASP A 150 11.04 11.08 28.05
N GLU A 151 11.83 11.29 27.01
CA GLU A 151 11.38 11.75 25.70
C GLU A 151 11.48 10.64 24.65
N ILE A 152 10.55 10.65 23.70
CA ILE A 152 10.62 9.78 22.53
C ILE A 152 11.39 10.52 21.44
N LYS A 153 12.47 9.89 20.94
CA LYS A 153 13.22 10.39 19.79
C LYS A 153 13.05 9.49 18.59
N PHE A 154 12.86 10.11 17.44
CA PHE A 154 12.74 9.47 16.15
C PHE A 154 14.02 9.69 15.36
N LEU A 155 14.74 8.61 15.07
CA LEU A 155 16.04 8.65 14.41
C LEU A 155 15.90 8.08 12.99
N PRO A 156 16.23 8.82 11.93
CA PRO A 156 16.29 8.26 10.59
C PRO A 156 17.31 7.12 10.54
N ILE A 157 16.90 5.94 10.06
CA ILE A 157 17.79 4.76 9.98
C ILE A 157 19.05 5.05 9.15
N LYS A 158 18.92 5.85 8.10
CA LYS A 158 20.06 6.28 7.27
C LYS A 158 21.15 7.02 8.03
N ASP A 159 20.83 7.65 9.15
CA ASP A 159 21.76 8.41 9.98
C ASP A 159 22.43 7.53 11.07
N ILE A 160 21.92 6.31 11.27
CA ILE A 160 22.45 5.35 12.25
C ILE A 160 23.63 4.61 11.62
N GLN A 161 24.79 4.75 12.22
CA GLN A 161 26.01 4.05 11.79
C GLN A 161 26.11 2.66 12.44
N TYR A 162 25.99 2.60 13.76
CA TYR A 162 26.01 1.34 14.52
C TYR A 162 25.45 1.54 15.93
N PHE A 163 25.19 0.41 16.59
CA PHE A 163 24.87 0.34 18.00
C PHE A 163 26.00 -0.36 18.75
N SER A 164 26.31 0.12 19.95
CA SER A 164 27.25 -0.53 20.85
C SER A 164 26.68 -0.66 22.27
N THR A 165 27.23 -1.58 23.04
CA THR A 165 26.93 -1.66 24.47
C THR A 165 27.69 -0.58 25.21
N SER A 166 27.03 0.13 26.13
CA SER A 166 27.67 1.15 26.95
C SER A 166 28.57 0.51 28.02
N LEU A 167 29.82 0.97 28.12
CA LEU A 167 30.74 0.53 29.13
C LEU A 167 30.33 1.13 30.50
N GLY A 168 29.86 0.28 31.41
CA GLY A 168 29.54 0.68 32.79
C GLY A 168 28.07 0.71 33.19
N ALA A 169 27.14 0.45 32.30
CA ALA A 169 25.72 0.34 32.65
C ALA A 169 25.06 -0.88 31.97
N PRO A 170 24.60 -1.89 32.75
CA PRO A 170 23.86 -3.03 32.18
C PRO A 170 22.63 -2.59 31.43
N HIS A 171 22.38 -3.20 30.26
CA HIS A 171 21.23 -2.91 29.37
C HIS A 171 21.18 -1.50 28.78
N LYS A 172 22.26 -0.70 28.88
CA LYS A 172 22.39 0.58 28.24
C LYS A 172 23.12 0.43 26.91
N LEU A 173 22.49 0.88 25.85
CA LEU A 173 23.06 0.88 24.51
C LEU A 173 23.39 2.31 24.09
N GLU A 174 24.35 2.42 23.20
CA GLU A 174 24.70 3.66 22.50
C GLU A 174 24.35 3.51 21.02
N VAL A 175 23.56 4.44 20.49
CA VAL A 175 23.39 4.60 19.06
C VAL A 175 24.35 5.67 18.56
N HIS A 176 25.16 5.29 17.60
CA HIS A 176 26.12 6.17 16.94
C HIS A 176 25.50 6.68 15.65
N LEU A 177 25.24 7.98 15.60
CA LEU A 177 24.70 8.70 14.43
C LEU A 177 25.84 9.41 13.70
N THR A 178 25.59 9.88 12.50
CA THR A 178 26.57 10.63 11.70
C THR A 178 27.15 11.84 12.46
N HIS A 179 26.35 12.50 13.30
CA HIS A 179 26.73 13.75 13.99
C HIS A 179 26.44 13.75 15.50
N ALA A 180 26.01 12.63 16.07
CA ALA A 180 25.66 12.55 17.47
C ALA A 180 25.79 11.12 18.02
N GLN A 181 25.84 11.00 19.37
CA GLN A 181 25.69 9.75 20.08
C GLN A 181 24.60 9.92 21.12
N LEU A 182 23.74 8.89 21.25
CA LEU A 182 22.68 8.87 22.25
C LEU A 182 22.72 7.55 23.01
N GLN A 183 22.50 7.60 24.33
CA GLN A 183 22.43 6.40 25.15
C GLN A 183 20.97 6.15 25.56
N PHE A 184 20.52 4.90 25.43
CA PHE A 184 19.16 4.51 25.78
C PHE A 184 19.15 3.09 26.37
N TYR A 185 18.04 2.71 27.00
CA TYR A 185 17.91 1.39 27.61
C TYR A 185 17.19 0.44 26.66
N GLU A 186 17.91 -0.58 26.19
CA GLU A 186 17.35 -1.66 25.37
C GLU A 186 18.33 -2.84 25.33
N LYS A 187 17.84 -4.01 24.88
CA LYS A 187 18.68 -5.18 24.64
C LYS A 187 19.12 -5.23 23.19
N ILE A 188 20.39 -5.48 22.94
CA ILE A 188 20.95 -5.57 21.58
C ILE A 188 20.20 -6.59 20.69
N LYS A 189 19.70 -7.68 21.30
CA LYS A 189 18.89 -8.69 20.58
C LYS A 189 17.53 -8.16 20.09
N GLU A 190 16.96 -7.16 20.77
CA GLU A 190 15.70 -6.57 20.33
C GLU A 190 15.95 -5.60 19.18
N ILE A 191 17.07 -4.87 19.18
CA ILE A 191 17.47 -3.99 18.08
C ILE A 191 17.55 -4.76 16.75
N GLU A 192 18.12 -5.97 16.74
CA GLU A 192 18.22 -6.81 15.54
C GLU A 192 16.84 -7.13 14.91
N LYS A 193 15.80 -7.21 15.74
CA LYS A 193 14.43 -7.52 15.27
C LYS A 193 13.68 -6.30 14.76
N MET A 194 14.11 -5.10 15.17
CA MET A 194 13.38 -3.86 14.89
C MET A 194 13.50 -3.42 13.44
N HIS A 195 14.60 -3.77 12.75
CA HIS A 195 14.78 -3.42 11.36
C HIS A 195 15.68 -4.39 10.61
N ARG A 196 15.30 -4.75 9.38
CA ARG A 196 16.01 -5.73 8.53
C ARG A 196 17.48 -5.38 8.20
N ASN A 197 17.83 -4.10 8.26
CA ASN A 197 19.19 -3.63 7.98
C ASN A 197 20.11 -3.70 9.22
N PHE A 198 19.58 -4.01 10.40
CA PHE A 198 20.39 -4.15 11.59
C PHE A 198 20.97 -5.55 11.68
N ILE A 199 22.27 -5.65 11.49
CA ILE A 199 23.00 -6.92 11.47
C ILE A 199 24.01 -6.90 12.60
N ARG A 200 24.01 -7.96 13.40
CA ARG A 200 24.99 -8.13 14.47
C ARG A 200 26.33 -8.56 13.92
N CYS A 201 27.34 -7.73 14.09
CA CYS A 201 28.71 -7.99 13.63
C CYS A 201 29.65 -8.55 14.73
N HIS A 202 29.24 -8.53 16.00
CA HIS A 202 30.04 -9.07 17.11
C HIS A 202 29.20 -9.77 18.18
N LYS A 203 29.74 -10.79 18.84
CA LYS A 203 29.02 -11.62 19.84
C LYS A 203 29.08 -11.10 21.28
N SER A 204 29.74 -9.98 21.53
CA SER A 204 29.88 -9.42 22.90
C SER A 204 28.57 -8.82 23.39
#